data_93f749c58082dc71bdabb0aeab75f2de
#
_entry.id   93f749c58082dc71bdabb0aeab75f2de
#
_cell.length_a   1.000
_cell.length_b   1.000
_cell.length_c   1.000
_cell.angle_alpha   90.00
_cell.angle_beta   90.00
_cell.angle_gamma   90.00
#
_symmetry.space_group_name_H-M   'P 1'
#
loop_
_entity.id
_entity.type
_entity.pdbx_description
1 polymer ?
#
loop_
_entity_poly.entity_id
_entity_poly.type
_entity_poly.pdbx_seq_one_letter_code
_entity_poly.pdbx_strand_id
1 'polypeptide(L)'
;MFIDIKDARKHYGEGETLVNALDGVSLSLGEGKIYVILGPSGSGKSTLLNMIGGLDSLDSGEITISGRNISRSDKKKMTDYRREDVGFVFQFYNLIPDLTVQENIQVVADIAKQPMDIEEVMKALDIDKYKN
;
A
#
# COMPACT_ATOMS: atom_id res chain seq x y z
N MET A 1 -4.63 -15.49 11.73
CA MET A 1 -3.99 -14.16 11.67
C MET A 1 -4.58 -13.36 10.51
N PHE A 2 -4.68 -12.05 10.64
CA PHE A 2 -5.24 -11.19 9.58
C PHE A 2 -4.25 -11.02 8.42
N ILE A 3 -2.99 -10.70 8.75
CA ILE A 3 -1.89 -10.70 7.78
C ILE A 3 -0.88 -11.75 8.20
N ASP A 4 -0.50 -12.61 7.29
CA ASP A 4 0.49 -13.66 7.50
C ASP A 4 1.52 -13.62 6.37
N ILE A 5 2.77 -13.40 6.72
CA ILE A 5 3.90 -13.30 5.81
C ILE A 5 4.86 -14.44 6.12
N LYS A 6 5.23 -15.21 5.10
CA LYS A 6 6.12 -16.38 5.23
C LYS A 6 7.27 -16.28 4.25
N ASP A 7 8.47 -16.26 4.80
CA ASP A 7 9.74 -16.26 4.04
C ASP A 7 9.75 -15.29 2.85
N ALA A 8 9.25 -14.07 3.07
CA ALA A 8 9.16 -13.06 2.02
C ALA A 8 10.55 -12.61 1.59
N ARG A 9 10.82 -12.72 0.28
CA ARG A 9 12.08 -12.31 -0.33
C ARG A 9 11.85 -11.37 -1.49
N LYS A 10 12.65 -10.34 -1.54
CA LYS A 10 12.67 -9.37 -2.65
C LYS A 10 14.06 -8.82 -2.83
N HIS A 11 14.54 -8.86 -4.05
CA HIS A 11 15.80 -8.21 -4.42
C HIS A 11 15.58 -7.21 -5.55
N TYR A 12 16.46 -6.23 -5.62
CA TYR A 12 16.56 -5.26 -6.71
C TYR A 12 17.98 -5.21 -7.23
N GLY A 13 18.14 -4.92 -8.51
CA GLY A 13 19.43 -4.87 -9.19
C GLY A 13 19.97 -6.25 -9.54
N GLU A 14 21.17 -6.26 -10.10
CA GLU A 14 21.88 -7.46 -10.56
C GLU A 14 23.38 -7.35 -10.26
N GLY A 15 24.04 -8.50 -10.10
CA GLY A 15 25.48 -8.56 -9.87
C GLY A 15 25.93 -7.76 -8.66
N GLU A 16 26.87 -6.83 -8.86
CA GLU A 16 27.42 -6.00 -7.79
C GLU A 16 26.44 -4.97 -7.23
N THR A 17 25.37 -4.66 -7.97
CA THR A 17 24.31 -3.73 -7.55
C THR A 17 23.12 -4.43 -6.89
N LEU A 18 23.20 -5.73 -6.66
CA LEU A 18 22.14 -6.51 -6.03
C LEU A 18 21.90 -6.07 -4.60
N VAL A 19 20.63 -5.74 -4.30
CA VAL A 19 20.18 -5.41 -2.95
C VAL A 19 19.07 -6.37 -2.55
N ASN A 20 19.28 -7.14 -1.49
CA ASN A 20 18.26 -7.96 -0.87
C ASN A 20 17.40 -7.09 0.05
N ALA A 21 16.35 -6.50 -0.48
CA ALA A 21 15.47 -5.62 0.28
C ALA A 21 14.67 -6.37 1.33
N LEU A 22 14.22 -7.59 1.01
CA LEU A 22 13.63 -8.54 1.96
C LEU A 22 14.39 -9.87 1.84
N ASP A 23 14.86 -10.39 2.96
CA ASP A 23 15.65 -11.62 2.99
C ASP A 23 15.08 -12.64 3.98
N GLY A 24 13.94 -13.21 3.62
CA GLY A 24 13.29 -14.23 4.42
C GLY A 24 12.47 -13.66 5.59
N VAL A 25 11.72 -12.60 5.36
CA VAL A 25 10.88 -11.98 6.39
C VAL A 25 9.65 -12.85 6.65
N SER A 26 9.42 -13.18 7.91
CA SER A 26 8.21 -13.87 8.37
C SER A 26 7.62 -13.14 9.55
N LEU A 27 6.34 -12.82 9.47
CA LEU A 27 5.61 -12.20 10.57
C LEU A 27 4.10 -12.40 10.40
N SER A 28 3.38 -12.33 11.52
CA SER A 28 1.92 -12.45 11.54
C SER A 28 1.32 -11.29 12.33
N LEU A 29 0.31 -10.66 11.77
CA LEU A 29 -0.37 -9.51 12.34
C LEU A 29 -1.86 -9.80 12.55
N GLY A 30 -2.37 -9.42 13.71
CA GLY A 30 -3.79 -9.57 14.05
C GLY A 30 -4.63 -8.43 13.51
N GLU A 31 -5.93 -8.67 13.41
CA GLU A 31 -6.92 -7.68 12.98
C GLU A 31 -7.16 -6.62 14.07
N GLY A 32 -7.58 -5.42 13.65
CA GLY A 32 -8.04 -4.36 14.54
C GLY A 32 -6.95 -3.69 15.38
N LYS A 33 -5.70 -3.76 14.93
CA LYS A 33 -4.54 -3.19 15.65
C LYS A 33 -3.76 -2.23 14.77
N ILE A 34 -3.04 -1.33 15.41
CA ILE A 34 -2.05 -0.46 14.75
C ILE A 34 -0.67 -1.07 14.97
N TYR A 35 0.08 -1.22 13.90
CA TYR A 35 1.45 -1.74 13.92
C TYR A 35 2.43 -0.68 13.43
N VAL A 36 3.58 -0.61 14.05
CA VAL A 36 4.67 0.28 13.67
C VAL A 36 5.88 -0.55 13.29
N ILE A 37 6.42 -0.32 12.10
CA ILE A 37 7.63 -0.98 11.62
C ILE A 37 8.81 -0.02 11.87
N LEU A 38 9.75 -0.47 12.70
CA LEU A 38 10.92 0.30 13.06
C LEU A 38 12.19 -0.31 12.45
N GLY A 39 13.13 0.52 12.11
CA GLY A 39 14.43 0.12 11.61
C GLY A 39 15.19 1.28 10.97
N PRO A 40 16.50 1.13 10.76
CA PRO A 40 17.30 2.15 10.09
C PRO A 40 16.91 2.31 8.62
N SER A 41 17.34 3.41 8.01
CA SER A 41 17.19 3.64 6.58
C SER A 41 17.80 2.48 5.78
N GLY A 42 17.10 2.02 4.74
CA GLY A 42 17.57 0.89 3.92
C GLY A 42 17.33 -0.50 4.51
N SER A 43 16.57 -0.63 5.62
CA SER A 43 16.27 -1.93 6.24
C SER A 43 15.11 -2.70 5.59
N GLY A 44 14.49 -2.17 4.53
CA GLY A 44 13.41 -2.84 3.80
C GLY A 44 12.00 -2.51 4.29
N LYS A 45 11.82 -1.52 5.17
CA LYS A 45 10.50 -1.13 5.70
C LYS A 45 9.51 -0.74 4.60
N SER A 46 9.91 0.16 3.71
CA SER A 46 9.07 0.62 2.59
C SER A 46 8.79 -0.51 1.61
N THR A 47 9.78 -1.36 1.35
CA THR A 47 9.60 -2.55 0.51
C THR A 47 8.55 -3.49 1.09
N LEU A 48 8.62 -3.79 2.39
CA LEU A 48 7.63 -4.63 3.05
C LEU A 48 6.23 -4.04 2.98
N LEU A 49 6.08 -2.73 3.24
CA LEU A 49 4.79 -2.04 3.11
C LEU A 49 4.25 -2.08 1.68
N ASN A 50 5.11 -1.90 0.68
CA ASN A 50 4.71 -2.01 -0.73
C ASN A 50 4.22 -3.42 -1.10
N MET A 51 4.85 -4.46 -0.54
CA MET A 51 4.39 -5.84 -0.74
C MET A 51 3.04 -6.10 -0.10
N ILE A 52 2.85 -5.67 1.15
CA ILE A 52 1.57 -5.79 1.86
C ILE A 52 0.48 -4.99 1.15
N GLY A 53 0.80 -3.81 0.64
CA GLY A 53 -0.12 -2.96 -0.10
C GLY A 53 -0.37 -3.39 -1.54
N GLY A 54 0.33 -4.39 -2.03
CA GLY A 54 0.15 -4.87 -3.41
C GLY A 54 0.70 -3.94 -4.48
N LEU A 55 1.62 -3.03 -4.14
CA LEU A 55 2.26 -2.12 -5.10
C LEU A 55 3.41 -2.78 -5.86
N ASP A 56 3.96 -3.85 -5.33
CA ASP A 56 5.04 -4.63 -5.95
C ASP A 56 4.83 -6.10 -5.61
N SER A 57 5.60 -6.99 -6.21
CA SER A 57 5.50 -8.44 -6.03
C SER A 57 6.76 -9.03 -5.41
N LEU A 58 6.59 -10.07 -4.60
CA LEU A 58 7.70 -10.85 -4.05
C LEU A 58 8.42 -11.65 -5.14
N ASP A 59 9.72 -11.89 -4.94
CA ASP A 59 10.46 -12.88 -5.73
C ASP A 59 10.17 -14.31 -5.23
N SER A 60 10.02 -14.47 -3.93
CA SER A 60 9.59 -15.73 -3.31
C SER A 60 8.94 -15.47 -1.95
N GLY A 61 8.32 -16.51 -1.39
CA GLY A 61 7.56 -16.42 -0.16
C GLY A 61 6.07 -16.17 -0.38
N GLU A 62 5.35 -15.95 0.69
CA GLU A 62 3.90 -15.78 0.64
C GLU A 62 3.44 -14.63 1.53
N ILE A 63 2.42 -13.92 1.05
CA ILE A 63 1.64 -12.97 1.84
C ILE A 63 0.18 -13.35 1.72
N THR A 64 -0.44 -13.63 2.84
CA THR A 64 -1.87 -13.94 2.95
C THR A 64 -2.55 -12.85 3.78
N ILE A 65 -3.63 -12.28 3.27
CA ILE A 65 -4.41 -11.26 3.96
C ILE A 65 -5.87 -11.70 3.99
N SER A 66 -6.40 -11.79 5.20
CA SER A 66 -7.78 -12.26 5.42
C SER A 66 -8.08 -13.58 4.70
N GLY A 67 -7.14 -14.52 4.73
CA GLY A 67 -7.24 -15.82 4.07
C GLY A 67 -6.97 -15.84 2.58
N ARG A 68 -6.72 -14.68 1.95
CA ARG A 68 -6.39 -14.59 0.52
C ARG A 68 -4.89 -14.45 0.31
N ASN A 69 -4.29 -15.32 -0.50
CA ASN A 69 -2.90 -15.22 -0.89
C ASN A 69 -2.74 -14.14 -1.97
N ILE A 70 -2.21 -12.97 -1.60
CA ILE A 70 -2.01 -11.86 -2.52
C ILE A 70 -0.72 -11.98 -3.33
N SER A 71 0.27 -12.74 -2.84
CA SER A 71 1.56 -12.91 -3.52
C SER A 71 1.46 -13.74 -4.82
N ARG A 72 0.37 -14.49 -4.99
CA ARG A 72 0.10 -15.31 -6.19
C ARG A 72 -1.07 -14.79 -7.02
N SER A 73 -1.54 -13.59 -6.75
CA SER A 73 -2.66 -12.98 -7.47
C SER A 73 -2.22 -12.42 -8.82
N ASP A 74 -3.10 -12.50 -9.82
CA ASP A 74 -2.89 -11.86 -11.11
C ASP A 74 -3.06 -10.33 -11.01
N LYS A 75 -2.74 -9.62 -12.10
CA LYS A 75 -2.81 -8.14 -12.15
C LYS A 75 -4.21 -7.60 -11.82
N LYS A 76 -5.26 -8.27 -12.30
CA LYS A 76 -6.64 -7.84 -12.05
C LYS A 76 -7.01 -7.96 -10.58
N LYS A 77 -6.70 -9.09 -9.96
CA LYS A 77 -6.95 -9.32 -8.54
C LYS A 77 -6.17 -8.34 -7.66
N MET A 78 -4.94 -8.01 -8.04
CA MET A 78 -4.12 -7.03 -7.35
C MET A 78 -4.67 -5.61 -7.50
N THR A 79 -5.20 -5.25 -8.66
CA THR A 79 -5.89 -3.98 -8.87
C THR A 79 -7.13 -3.88 -7.98
N ASP A 80 -7.94 -4.91 -7.94
CA ASP A 80 -9.13 -4.98 -7.08
C ASP A 80 -8.76 -4.89 -5.59
N TYR A 81 -7.72 -5.59 -5.19
CA TYR A 81 -7.19 -5.54 -3.82
C TYR A 81 -6.78 -4.12 -3.42
N ARG A 82 -6.00 -3.42 -4.24
CA ARG A 82 -5.60 -2.03 -3.97
C ARG A 82 -6.79 -1.07 -3.92
N ARG A 83 -7.77 -1.29 -4.80
CA ARG A 83 -8.96 -0.44 -4.88
C ARG A 83 -9.91 -0.61 -3.70
N GLU A 84 -10.10 -1.85 -3.24
CA GLU A 84 -11.15 -2.20 -2.29
C GLU A 84 -10.67 -2.35 -0.85
N ASP A 85 -9.46 -2.85 -0.65
CA ASP A 85 -8.98 -3.30 0.65
C ASP A 85 -7.85 -2.44 1.24
N VAL A 86 -7.22 -1.57 0.45
CA VAL A 86 -6.02 -0.85 0.86
C VAL A 86 -6.16 0.65 0.68
N GLY A 87 -5.75 1.41 1.68
CA GLY A 87 -5.53 2.85 1.59
C GLY A 87 -4.05 3.16 1.86
N PHE A 88 -3.49 4.12 1.11
CA PHE A 88 -2.10 4.55 1.25
C PHE A 88 -2.01 5.99 1.72
N VAL A 89 -1.05 6.22 2.63
CA VAL A 89 -0.54 7.55 2.93
C VAL A 89 0.94 7.53 2.59
N PHE A 90 1.32 8.25 1.53
CA PHE A 90 2.70 8.27 1.04
C PHE A 90 3.55 9.33 1.73
N GLN A 91 4.86 9.07 1.83
CA GLN A 91 5.83 10.00 2.40
C GLN A 91 5.88 11.35 1.65
N PHE A 92 5.74 11.32 0.33
CA PHE A 92 5.79 12.49 -0.54
C PHE A 92 4.41 12.88 -1.11
N TYR A 93 3.34 12.52 -0.42
CA TYR A 93 1.95 12.85 -0.71
C TYR A 93 1.37 12.32 -2.02
N ASN A 94 2.15 12.17 -3.09
CA ASN A 94 1.74 11.71 -4.42
C ASN A 94 0.55 12.49 -5.02
N LEU A 95 0.54 13.79 -4.82
CA LEU A 95 -0.45 14.67 -5.43
C LEU A 95 -0.13 14.92 -6.91
N ILE A 96 -1.17 15.08 -7.72
CA ILE A 96 -1.04 15.48 -9.12
C ILE A 96 -0.99 17.01 -9.17
N PRO A 97 0.17 17.63 -9.54
CA PRO A 97 0.37 19.08 -9.39
C PRO A 97 -0.56 19.93 -10.22
N ASP A 98 -0.98 19.44 -11.38
CA ASP A 98 -1.83 20.17 -12.32
C ASP A 98 -3.32 20.10 -11.97
N LEU A 99 -3.68 19.33 -10.95
CA LEU A 99 -5.05 19.20 -10.45
C LEU A 99 -5.27 20.05 -9.20
N THR A 100 -6.49 20.54 -9.04
CA THR A 100 -6.92 21.23 -7.81
C THR A 100 -6.98 20.23 -6.63
N VAL A 101 -7.16 20.74 -5.42
CA VAL A 101 -7.36 19.91 -4.22
C VAL A 101 -8.56 18.99 -4.41
N GLN A 102 -9.69 19.51 -4.87
CA GLN A 102 -10.89 18.71 -5.11
C GLN A 102 -10.68 17.66 -6.20
N GLU A 103 -10.02 18.01 -7.30
CA GLU A 103 -9.74 17.08 -8.40
C GLU A 103 -8.80 15.94 -7.99
N ASN A 104 -7.80 16.20 -7.14
CA ASN A 104 -6.95 15.15 -6.58
C ASN A 104 -7.74 14.13 -5.77
N ILE A 105 -8.74 14.57 -5.01
CA ILE A 105 -9.63 13.69 -4.26
C ILE A 105 -10.57 12.94 -5.21
N GLN A 106 -11.09 13.64 -6.24
CA GLN A 106 -11.99 13.06 -7.22
C GLN A 106 -11.40 11.87 -7.96
N VAL A 107 -10.10 11.91 -8.28
CA VAL A 107 -9.38 10.79 -8.94
C VAL A 107 -9.58 9.47 -8.18
N VAL A 108 -9.47 9.49 -6.86
CA VAL A 108 -9.66 8.30 -6.03
C VAL A 108 -11.14 7.93 -5.90
N ALA A 109 -12.01 8.91 -5.76
CA ALA A 109 -13.46 8.68 -5.69
C ALA A 109 -13.98 8.00 -6.96
N ASP A 110 -13.47 8.38 -8.13
CA ASP A 110 -13.91 7.83 -9.42
C ASP A 110 -13.59 6.33 -9.57
N ILE A 111 -12.55 5.83 -8.92
CA ILE A 111 -12.17 4.42 -8.98
C ILE A 111 -12.72 3.59 -7.81
N ALA A 112 -13.18 4.22 -6.75
CA ALA A 112 -13.75 3.53 -5.60
C ALA A 112 -15.15 2.97 -5.91
N LYS A 113 -15.47 1.79 -5.36
CA LYS A 113 -16.82 1.21 -5.53
C LYS A 113 -17.91 1.98 -4.80
N GLN A 114 -17.60 2.46 -3.61
CA GLN A 114 -18.52 3.18 -2.75
C GLN A 114 -17.82 4.39 -2.16
N PRO A 115 -17.55 5.42 -2.97
CA PRO A 115 -16.86 6.61 -2.48
C PRO A 115 -17.73 7.38 -1.49
N MET A 116 -17.08 7.98 -0.50
CA MET A 116 -17.71 8.97 0.36
C MET A 116 -18.00 10.24 -0.45
N ASP A 117 -18.97 11.05 0.00
CA ASP A 117 -19.21 12.36 -0.58
C ASP A 117 -17.98 13.26 -0.39
N ILE A 118 -17.47 13.82 -1.49
CA ILE A 118 -16.21 14.59 -1.48
C ILE A 118 -16.34 15.85 -0.63
N GLU A 119 -17.48 16.55 -0.70
CA GLU A 119 -17.68 17.75 0.09
C GLU A 119 -17.74 17.46 1.58
N GLU A 120 -18.38 16.37 1.97
CA GLU A 120 -18.41 15.93 3.38
C GLU A 120 -17.02 15.60 3.89
N VAL A 121 -16.21 14.88 3.09
CA VAL A 121 -14.83 14.54 3.46
C VAL A 121 -13.99 15.81 3.59
N MET A 122 -14.07 16.73 2.65
CA MET A 122 -13.33 17.98 2.67
C MET A 122 -13.70 18.85 3.89
N LYS A 123 -14.97 18.92 4.23
CA LYS A 123 -15.44 19.62 5.44
C LYS A 123 -14.93 18.96 6.72
N ALA A 124 -15.01 17.64 6.80
CA ALA A 124 -14.50 16.87 7.95
C ALA A 124 -13.01 17.11 8.21
N LEU A 125 -12.23 17.31 7.14
CA LEU A 125 -10.79 17.59 7.21
C LEU A 125 -10.46 19.10 7.23
N ASP A 126 -11.46 19.97 7.23
CA ASP A 126 -11.30 21.44 7.20
C ASP A 126 -10.48 21.96 6.00
N ILE A 127 -10.68 21.33 4.84
CA ILE A 127 -10.01 21.70 3.57
C ILE A 127 -10.98 22.15 2.48
N ASP A 128 -12.27 22.25 2.75
CA ASP A 128 -13.29 22.70 1.80
C ASP A 128 -13.06 24.11 1.28
N LYS A 129 -12.38 24.95 2.07
CA LYS A 129 -11.92 26.28 1.67
C LYS A 129 -10.82 26.30 0.61
N TYR A 130 -10.19 25.16 0.32
CA TYR A 130 -9.08 25.01 -0.63
C TYR A 130 -9.48 24.20 -1.87
N LYS A 131 -10.72 24.32 -2.33
CA LYS A 131 -11.23 23.52 -3.47
C LYS A 131 -10.42 23.71 -4.75
N ASN A 132 -9.92 24.89 -4.99
CA ASN A 132 -9.23 25.29 -6.22
C ASN A 132 -7.75 25.47 -6.03
#